data_ffb283b43793543768ce6c54c1441a7a
#
_entry.id   ffb283b43793543768ce6c54c1441a7a
#
_cell.length_a   1.000
_cell.length_b   1.000
_cell.length_c   1.000
_cell.angle_alpha   90.00
_cell.angle_beta   90.00
_cell.angle_gamma   90.00
#
_symmetry.space_group_name_H-M   'P 1'
#
loop_
_entity.id
_entity.type
_entity.pdbx_description
1 polymer ?
#
loop_
_entity_poly.entity_id
_entity_poly.type
_entity_poly.pdbx_seq_one_letter_code
_entity_poly.pdbx_strand_id
1 'polypeptide(L)'
;MKKLILLVLIVTAGICVKAQNTSPTLDVRGESKIFQEPDIVEISVNISTKASEYEACLDKNFSDVDRLKKSLKLAKIESLKIFDVGQRINEEKTYSSGRQIPDGYRANYSIKLKLEAKPKNIHSCLEVLKSSDVELNYNANYGLSPELIKSTEAQLIEMAVNDAKTKAKVLAESAEVQLKSIQNINYGTVKSIYGPKQHMAEMRISKAEYSGSQSFTNPDPIVLTDYVEITYLLADK
;
A
#
# COMPACT_ATOMS: atom_id res chain seq x y z
N MET A 1 -25.82 27.04 68.07
CA MET A 1 -26.42 27.19 66.73
C MET A 1 -25.38 26.99 65.63
N LYS A 2 -24.20 27.68 65.63
CA LYS A 2 -23.19 27.50 64.53
C LYS A 2 -22.66 26.08 64.37
N LYS A 3 -22.46 25.31 65.47
CA LYS A 3 -21.97 23.92 65.41
C LYS A 3 -23.03 22.92 64.87
N LEU A 4 -24.32 23.21 65.06
CA LEU A 4 -25.41 22.38 64.58
C LEU A 4 -25.60 22.56 63.07
N ILE A 5 -25.41 23.77 62.54
CA ILE A 5 -25.45 24.10 61.11
C ILE A 5 -24.30 23.42 60.36
N LEU A 6 -23.11 23.35 60.95
CA LEU A 6 -21.96 22.68 60.36
C LEU A 6 -22.16 21.16 60.25
N LEU A 7 -22.82 20.55 61.21
CA LEU A 7 -23.11 19.11 61.20
C LEU A 7 -24.16 18.74 60.13
N VAL A 8 -25.18 19.59 59.90
CA VAL A 8 -26.18 19.38 58.83
C VAL A 8 -25.55 19.55 57.45
N LEU A 9 -24.60 20.46 57.28
CA LEU A 9 -23.91 20.68 55.99
C LEU A 9 -23.02 19.48 55.58
N ILE A 10 -22.44 18.77 56.55
CA ILE A 10 -21.60 17.57 56.30
C ILE A 10 -22.46 16.38 55.92
N VAL A 11 -23.65 16.25 56.44
CA VAL A 11 -24.58 15.14 56.14
C VAL A 11 -25.21 15.27 54.75
N THR A 12 -25.42 16.50 54.28
CA THR A 12 -25.96 16.71 52.90
C THR A 12 -24.93 16.54 51.78
N ALA A 13 -23.65 16.65 52.06
CA ALA A 13 -22.59 16.41 51.08
C ALA A 13 -22.37 14.92 50.75
N GLY A 14 -22.87 14.01 51.58
CA GLY A 14 -22.68 12.54 51.40
C GLY A 14 -23.67 11.84 50.45
N ILE A 15 -24.67 12.53 49.89
CA ILE A 15 -25.78 11.84 49.17
C ILE A 15 -25.65 11.93 47.65
N CYS A 16 -24.60 12.54 47.08
CA CYS A 16 -24.43 12.68 45.63
C CYS A 16 -23.40 11.75 44.98
N VAL A 17 -23.07 10.62 45.58
CA VAL A 17 -22.42 9.55 44.85
C VAL A 17 -23.47 8.74 44.12
N LYS A 18 -23.90 9.20 42.96
CA LYS A 18 -24.55 8.32 41.99
C LYS A 18 -23.56 7.23 41.64
N ALA A 19 -23.68 6.05 42.22
CA ALA A 19 -23.05 4.87 41.70
C ALA A 19 -23.51 4.74 40.24
N GLN A 20 -22.61 5.00 39.30
CA GLN A 20 -22.84 4.65 37.89
C GLN A 20 -22.94 3.13 37.89
N ASN A 21 -24.14 2.60 37.84
CA ASN A 21 -24.36 1.19 37.52
C ASN A 21 -23.87 0.99 36.07
N THR A 22 -22.58 0.83 35.91
CA THR A 22 -22.03 0.36 34.65
C THR A 22 -22.37 -1.11 34.54
N SER A 23 -23.31 -1.43 33.66
CA SER A 23 -23.57 -2.83 33.31
C SER A 23 -22.28 -3.51 32.92
N PRO A 24 -22.02 -4.74 33.36
CA PRO A 24 -20.82 -5.44 32.99
C PRO A 24 -20.73 -5.56 31.47
N THR A 25 -19.51 -5.38 30.92
CA THR A 25 -19.26 -5.42 29.49
C THR A 25 -18.20 -6.44 29.14
N LEU A 26 -18.24 -6.92 27.90
CA LEU A 26 -17.23 -7.75 27.29
C LEU A 26 -16.73 -7.06 26.02
N ASP A 27 -15.45 -6.71 26.00
CA ASP A 27 -14.77 -6.16 24.82
C ASP A 27 -14.09 -7.29 24.07
N VAL A 28 -14.39 -7.40 22.79
CA VAL A 28 -13.83 -8.44 21.92
C VAL A 28 -13.29 -7.82 20.64
N ARG A 29 -12.07 -8.19 20.28
CA ARG A 29 -11.45 -7.87 19.02
C ARG A 29 -11.57 -9.03 18.05
N GLY A 30 -12.25 -8.78 16.93
CA GLY A 30 -12.28 -9.68 15.80
C GLY A 30 -11.24 -9.28 14.76
N GLU A 31 -10.61 -10.26 14.17
CA GLU A 31 -9.54 -10.07 13.19
C GLU A 31 -9.85 -10.86 11.92
N SER A 32 -9.38 -10.33 10.79
CA SER A 32 -9.51 -10.99 9.50
C SER A 32 -8.22 -10.92 8.70
N LYS A 33 -8.03 -11.89 7.82
CA LYS A 33 -6.87 -11.97 6.95
C LYS A 33 -7.24 -12.65 5.64
N ILE A 34 -6.91 -12.02 4.51
CA ILE A 34 -7.08 -12.58 3.17
C ILE A 34 -5.73 -12.54 2.45
N PHE A 35 -5.41 -13.62 1.75
CA PHE A 35 -4.30 -13.71 0.82
C PHE A 35 -4.86 -13.49 -0.58
N GLN A 36 -4.47 -12.38 -1.21
CA GLN A 36 -5.01 -11.95 -2.50
C GLN A 36 -3.92 -11.98 -3.56
N GLU A 37 -4.16 -12.69 -4.65
CA GLU A 37 -3.25 -12.67 -5.79
C GLU A 37 -3.26 -11.28 -6.44
N PRO A 38 -2.09 -10.73 -6.81
CA PRO A 38 -2.01 -9.46 -7.52
C PRO A 38 -2.69 -9.54 -8.89
N ASP A 39 -3.50 -8.54 -9.22
CA ASP A 39 -4.19 -8.43 -10.50
C ASP A 39 -3.62 -7.35 -11.41
N ILE A 40 -2.70 -6.50 -10.90
CA ILE A 40 -2.01 -5.47 -11.66
C ILE A 40 -0.50 -5.52 -11.46
N VAL A 41 0.21 -4.99 -12.46
CA VAL A 41 1.65 -4.67 -12.38
C VAL A 41 1.83 -3.19 -12.67
N GLU A 42 2.62 -2.52 -11.85
CA GLU A 42 3.12 -1.16 -12.08
C GLU A 42 4.62 -1.24 -12.39
N ILE A 43 5.01 -0.77 -13.58
CA ILE A 43 6.40 -0.70 -14.01
C ILE A 43 6.81 0.78 -14.03
N SER A 44 7.70 1.15 -13.14
CA SER A 44 8.32 2.47 -13.14
C SER A 44 9.52 2.45 -14.07
N VAL A 45 9.50 3.26 -15.11
CA VAL A 45 10.59 3.36 -16.11
C VAL A 45 11.22 4.73 -16.01
N ASN A 46 12.54 4.77 -15.90
CA ASN A 46 13.33 6.00 -15.93
C ASN A 46 14.19 6.01 -17.19
N ILE A 47 13.99 7.01 -18.05
CA ILE A 47 14.67 7.20 -19.33
C ILE A 47 15.74 8.25 -19.10
N SER A 48 16.99 7.87 -19.31
CA SER A 48 18.16 8.72 -19.09
C SER A 48 18.79 9.13 -20.41
N THR A 49 19.13 10.40 -20.53
CA THR A 49 19.80 10.95 -21.74
C THR A 49 20.91 11.90 -21.30
N LYS A 50 22.06 11.79 -21.92
CA LYS A 50 23.21 12.69 -21.70
C LYS A 50 23.53 13.46 -22.96
N ALA A 51 23.86 14.77 -22.81
CA ALA A 51 24.42 15.61 -23.86
C ALA A 51 25.31 16.70 -23.27
N SER A 52 26.16 17.33 -24.12
CA SER A 52 27.05 18.41 -23.70
C SER A 52 26.30 19.70 -23.36
N GLU A 53 25.23 20.00 -24.11
CA GLU A 53 24.44 21.20 -23.98
C GLU A 53 23.08 20.93 -23.35
N TYR A 54 22.56 21.90 -22.56
CA TYR A 54 21.30 21.77 -21.85
C TYR A 54 20.11 21.51 -22.78
N GLU A 55 19.93 22.35 -23.81
CA GLU A 55 18.79 22.24 -24.74
C GLU A 55 18.89 20.94 -25.56
N ALA A 56 20.06 20.59 -26.05
CA ALA A 56 20.25 19.35 -26.78
C ALA A 56 19.98 18.10 -25.91
N CYS A 57 20.32 18.15 -24.62
CA CYS A 57 19.99 17.10 -23.66
C CYS A 57 18.48 16.97 -23.47
N LEU A 58 17.79 18.09 -23.34
CA LEU A 58 16.35 18.15 -23.15
C LEU A 58 15.59 17.62 -24.36
N ASP A 59 15.91 18.11 -25.57
CA ASP A 59 15.25 17.70 -26.82
C ASP A 59 15.48 16.22 -27.13
N LYS A 60 16.70 15.74 -26.92
CA LYS A 60 17.01 14.32 -27.09
C LYS A 60 16.23 13.46 -26.10
N ASN A 61 16.13 13.87 -24.84
CA ASN A 61 15.36 13.12 -23.83
C ASN A 61 13.88 13.04 -24.20
N PHE A 62 13.25 14.14 -24.64
CA PHE A 62 11.87 14.12 -25.12
C PHE A 62 11.70 13.19 -26.35
N SER A 63 12.64 13.24 -27.30
CA SER A 63 12.61 12.34 -28.47
C SER A 63 12.72 10.87 -28.07
N ASP A 64 13.57 10.54 -27.09
CA ASP A 64 13.74 9.18 -26.56
C ASP A 64 12.45 8.70 -25.88
N VAL A 65 11.82 9.56 -25.06
CA VAL A 65 10.53 9.28 -24.40
C VAL A 65 9.41 9.03 -25.41
N ASP A 66 9.29 9.89 -26.44
CA ASP A 66 8.27 9.76 -27.47
C ASP A 66 8.45 8.48 -28.28
N ARG A 67 9.69 8.13 -28.60
CA ARG A 67 10.03 6.88 -29.31
C ARG A 67 9.60 5.66 -28.51
N LEU A 68 9.94 5.62 -27.20
CA LEU A 68 9.53 4.54 -26.32
C LEU A 68 7.99 4.45 -26.20
N LYS A 69 7.32 5.57 -25.98
CA LYS A 69 5.84 5.61 -25.89
C LYS A 69 5.16 5.14 -27.17
N LYS A 70 5.73 5.49 -28.34
CA LYS A 70 5.24 4.99 -29.64
C LYS A 70 5.39 3.48 -29.75
N SER A 71 6.56 2.94 -29.39
CA SER A 71 6.81 1.49 -29.40
C SER A 71 5.86 0.73 -28.48
N LEU A 72 5.61 1.23 -27.26
CA LEU A 72 4.66 0.66 -26.33
C LEU A 72 3.22 0.65 -26.87
N LYS A 73 2.80 1.74 -27.52
CA LYS A 73 1.48 1.82 -28.17
C LYS A 73 1.35 0.87 -29.35
N LEU A 74 2.40 0.73 -30.18
CA LEU A 74 2.42 -0.18 -31.33
C LEU A 74 2.36 -1.66 -30.92
N ALA A 75 2.89 -2.01 -29.78
CA ALA A 75 2.85 -3.37 -29.26
C ALA A 75 1.43 -3.83 -28.84
N LYS A 76 0.43 -2.92 -28.82
CA LYS A 76 -0.98 -3.21 -28.51
C LYS A 76 -1.17 -4.08 -27.27
N ILE A 77 -0.40 -3.80 -26.22
CA ILE A 77 -0.47 -4.52 -24.95
C ILE A 77 -1.84 -4.25 -24.32
N GLU A 78 -2.55 -5.32 -24.00
CA GLU A 78 -3.88 -5.25 -23.41
C GLU A 78 -3.83 -4.53 -22.05
N SER A 79 -4.79 -3.62 -21.80
CA SER A 79 -4.93 -2.83 -20.55
C SER A 79 -3.77 -1.91 -20.19
N LEU A 80 -2.74 -1.75 -21.06
CA LEU A 80 -1.61 -0.86 -20.77
C LEU A 80 -2.06 0.60 -20.66
N LYS A 81 -1.75 1.21 -19.52
CA LYS A 81 -1.88 2.65 -19.25
C LYS A 81 -0.50 3.23 -19.00
N ILE A 82 -0.20 4.37 -19.64
CA ILE A 82 1.07 5.08 -19.54
C ILE A 82 0.81 6.41 -18.84
N PHE A 83 1.52 6.66 -17.75
CA PHE A 83 1.43 7.90 -16.97
C PHE A 83 2.79 8.59 -16.97
N ASP A 84 2.79 9.90 -17.21
CA ASP A 84 3.96 10.74 -17.03
C ASP A 84 4.09 11.07 -15.54
N VAL A 85 5.28 10.85 -14.98
CA VAL A 85 5.56 11.13 -13.56
C VAL A 85 6.30 12.44 -13.40
N GLY A 86 7.32 12.68 -14.24
CA GLY A 86 8.09 13.91 -14.20
C GLY A 86 9.42 13.81 -14.91
N GLN A 87 10.06 14.98 -15.03
CA GLN A 87 11.38 15.11 -15.63
C GLN A 87 12.30 15.86 -14.68
N ARG A 88 13.58 15.50 -14.70
CA ARG A 88 14.67 16.22 -14.02
C ARG A 88 15.85 16.28 -14.93
N ILE A 89 16.51 17.45 -14.98
CA ILE A 89 17.77 17.65 -15.66
C ILE A 89 18.80 18.22 -14.68
N ASN A 90 20.01 17.69 -14.71
CA ASN A 90 21.10 18.13 -13.86
C ASN A 90 22.38 18.29 -14.69
N GLU A 91 23.23 19.24 -14.31
CA GLU A 91 24.60 19.30 -14.77
C GLU A 91 25.37 18.11 -14.21
N GLU A 92 26.10 17.39 -15.06
CA GLU A 92 27.03 16.35 -14.63
C GLU A 92 28.44 16.94 -14.47
N LYS A 93 29.16 16.42 -13.49
CA LYS A 93 30.54 16.77 -13.22
C LYS A 93 31.38 15.51 -13.09
N THR A 94 32.53 15.53 -13.71
CA THR A 94 33.51 14.46 -13.56
C THR A 94 34.75 14.95 -12.81
N TYR A 95 35.49 14.05 -12.21
CA TYR A 95 36.75 14.37 -11.53
C TYR A 95 37.92 14.10 -12.46
N SER A 96 38.74 15.13 -12.72
CA SER A 96 39.99 14.99 -13.43
C SER A 96 41.11 15.70 -12.65
N SER A 97 42.17 14.98 -12.33
CA SER A 97 43.33 15.50 -11.58
C SER A 97 42.94 16.18 -10.26
N GLY A 98 41.95 15.62 -9.54
CA GLY A 98 41.48 16.14 -8.22
C GLY A 98 40.55 17.35 -8.29
N ARG A 99 40.13 17.77 -9.49
CA ARG A 99 39.19 18.89 -9.70
C ARG A 99 37.92 18.39 -10.34
N GLN A 100 36.78 19.00 -9.94
CA GLN A 100 35.50 18.83 -10.62
C GLN A 100 35.49 19.65 -11.90
N ILE A 101 35.24 18.99 -13.03
CA ILE A 101 35.03 19.65 -14.33
C ILE A 101 33.62 19.33 -14.85
N PRO A 102 32.94 20.29 -15.52
CA PRO A 102 31.65 20.04 -16.16
C PRO A 102 31.76 18.90 -17.17
N ASP A 103 30.74 17.99 -17.16
CA ASP A 103 30.67 16.83 -18.05
C ASP A 103 29.30 16.77 -18.78
N GLY A 104 28.79 17.96 -19.09
CA GLY A 104 27.50 18.12 -19.76
C GLY A 104 26.28 18.02 -18.83
N TYR A 105 25.18 17.61 -19.39
CA TYR A 105 23.89 17.53 -18.73
C TYR A 105 23.31 16.14 -18.83
N ARG A 106 22.60 15.69 -17.79
CA ARG A 106 21.81 14.45 -17.78
C ARG A 106 20.35 14.77 -17.49
N ALA A 107 19.49 14.39 -18.41
CA ALA A 107 18.04 14.42 -18.25
C ALA A 107 17.53 13.04 -17.90
N ASN A 108 16.63 12.97 -16.93
CA ASN A 108 15.92 11.76 -16.52
C ASN A 108 14.41 12.03 -16.61
N TYR A 109 13.72 11.23 -17.41
CA TYR A 109 12.27 11.27 -17.55
C TYR A 109 11.65 10.00 -17.00
N SER A 110 10.74 10.14 -16.05
CA SER A 110 10.10 9.01 -15.41
C SER A 110 8.68 8.83 -15.93
N ILE A 111 8.36 7.61 -16.36
CA ILE A 111 6.99 7.18 -16.68
C ILE A 111 6.60 5.99 -15.81
N LYS A 112 5.32 5.84 -15.59
CA LYS A 112 4.72 4.68 -14.93
C LYS A 112 3.83 3.96 -15.93
N LEU A 113 4.08 2.68 -16.10
CA LEU A 113 3.26 1.77 -16.89
C LEU A 113 2.41 0.94 -15.93
N LYS A 114 1.11 0.89 -16.17
CA LYS A 114 0.18 0.06 -15.39
C LYS A 114 -0.55 -0.87 -16.34
N LEU A 115 -0.55 -2.16 -16.01
CA LEU A 115 -1.17 -3.20 -16.82
C LEU A 115 -1.69 -4.34 -15.93
N GLU A 116 -2.59 -5.16 -16.46
CA GLU A 116 -3.03 -6.38 -15.78
C GLU A 116 -1.86 -7.36 -15.58
N ALA A 117 -1.86 -8.05 -14.44
CA ALA A 117 -0.81 -9.01 -14.05
C ALA A 117 -0.87 -10.32 -14.86
N LYS A 118 -1.17 -10.23 -16.15
CA LYS A 118 -1.15 -11.37 -17.07
C LYS A 118 0.27 -11.60 -17.60
N PRO A 119 0.84 -12.82 -17.51
CA PRO A 119 2.21 -13.11 -17.96
C PRO A 119 2.50 -12.65 -19.39
N LYS A 120 1.52 -12.80 -20.31
CA LYS A 120 1.63 -12.34 -21.69
C LYS A 120 1.81 -10.82 -21.80
N ASN A 121 1.04 -10.05 -21.04
CA ASN A 121 1.10 -8.59 -21.08
C ASN A 121 2.43 -8.08 -20.51
N ILE A 122 2.85 -8.67 -19.39
CA ILE A 122 4.14 -8.36 -18.75
C ILE A 122 5.29 -8.66 -19.70
N HIS A 123 5.31 -9.87 -20.28
CA HIS A 123 6.35 -10.28 -21.23
C HIS A 123 6.42 -9.32 -22.43
N SER A 124 5.28 -9.02 -23.05
CA SER A 124 5.23 -8.08 -24.19
C SER A 124 5.73 -6.69 -23.82
N CYS A 125 5.41 -6.20 -22.61
CA CYS A 125 5.88 -4.92 -22.12
C CYS A 125 7.41 -4.91 -21.92
N LEU A 126 7.93 -5.94 -21.25
CA LEU A 126 9.37 -6.07 -21.00
C LEU A 126 10.18 -6.25 -22.29
N GLU A 127 9.66 -6.96 -23.30
CA GLU A 127 10.29 -7.09 -24.61
C GLU A 127 10.40 -5.73 -25.32
N VAL A 128 9.38 -4.87 -25.24
CA VAL A 128 9.47 -3.50 -25.79
C VAL A 128 10.53 -2.68 -25.06
N LEU A 129 10.57 -2.75 -23.72
CA LEU A 129 11.58 -2.02 -22.94
C LEU A 129 12.99 -2.51 -23.29
N LYS A 130 13.20 -3.81 -23.41
CA LYS A 130 14.47 -4.43 -23.74
C LYS A 130 14.94 -4.12 -25.17
N SER A 131 14.02 -4.13 -26.13
CA SER A 131 14.32 -3.87 -27.54
C SER A 131 14.41 -2.38 -27.88
N SER A 132 14.09 -1.50 -26.92
CA SER A 132 14.19 -0.06 -27.11
C SER A 132 15.65 0.37 -27.27
N ASP A 133 15.89 1.27 -28.24
CA ASP A 133 17.21 1.89 -28.44
C ASP A 133 17.35 3.17 -27.58
N VAL A 134 16.91 3.06 -26.30
CA VAL A 134 16.88 4.14 -25.33
C VAL A 134 17.57 3.68 -24.05
N GLU A 135 18.45 4.54 -23.49
CA GLU A 135 19.03 4.27 -22.18
C GLU A 135 17.94 4.39 -21.11
N LEU A 136 17.56 3.27 -20.50
CA LEU A 136 16.54 3.24 -19.47
C LEU A 136 16.86 2.21 -18.38
N ASN A 137 16.26 2.44 -17.22
CA ASN A 137 16.12 1.45 -16.17
C ASN A 137 14.65 1.33 -15.77
N TYR A 138 14.26 0.20 -15.23
CA TYR A 138 12.89 0.00 -14.77
C TYR A 138 12.83 -0.87 -13.52
N ASN A 139 11.74 -0.69 -12.76
CA ASN A 139 11.37 -1.53 -11.64
C ASN A 139 9.90 -1.91 -11.78
N ALA A 140 9.58 -3.19 -11.60
CA ALA A 140 8.22 -3.72 -11.70
C ALA A 140 7.72 -4.16 -10.33
N ASN A 141 6.54 -3.69 -9.94
CA ASN A 141 5.88 -4.04 -8.69
C ASN A 141 4.50 -4.61 -8.96
N TYR A 142 4.20 -5.72 -8.31
CA TYR A 142 2.87 -6.29 -8.32
C TYR A 142 1.98 -5.59 -7.30
N GLY A 143 0.71 -5.42 -7.62
CA GLY A 143 -0.25 -4.73 -6.79
C GLY A 143 -1.68 -5.24 -6.97
N LEU A 144 -2.59 -4.64 -6.22
CA LEU A 144 -4.01 -4.89 -6.33
C LEU A 144 -4.70 -3.67 -6.97
N SER A 145 -5.64 -3.92 -7.87
CA SER A 145 -6.48 -2.86 -8.41
C SER A 145 -7.37 -2.25 -7.31
N PRO A 146 -7.78 -0.97 -7.46
CA PRO A 146 -8.72 -0.35 -6.52
C PRO A 146 -10.03 -1.13 -6.38
N GLU A 147 -10.49 -1.73 -7.47
CA GLU A 147 -11.70 -2.53 -7.54
C GLU A 147 -11.57 -3.81 -6.69
N LEU A 148 -10.43 -4.50 -6.83
CA LEU A 148 -10.13 -5.71 -6.06
C LEU A 148 -9.91 -5.39 -4.58
N ILE A 149 -9.22 -4.30 -4.26
CA ILE A 149 -9.06 -3.82 -2.87
C ILE A 149 -10.45 -3.60 -2.26
N LYS A 150 -11.33 -2.85 -2.93
CA LYS A 150 -12.66 -2.53 -2.41
C LYS A 150 -13.53 -3.76 -2.17
N SER A 151 -13.51 -4.74 -3.08
CA SER A 151 -14.28 -5.99 -2.91
C SER A 151 -13.73 -6.83 -1.76
N THR A 152 -12.39 -6.90 -1.62
CA THR A 152 -11.73 -7.63 -0.54
C THR A 152 -11.96 -6.97 0.83
N GLU A 153 -12.02 -5.63 0.90
CA GLU A 153 -12.35 -4.89 2.12
C GLU A 153 -13.70 -5.29 2.70
N ALA A 154 -14.73 -5.42 1.87
CA ALA A 154 -16.06 -5.83 2.33
C ALA A 154 -16.01 -7.24 2.96
N GLN A 155 -15.28 -8.17 2.34
CA GLN A 155 -15.09 -9.52 2.87
C GLN A 155 -14.31 -9.51 4.19
N LEU A 156 -13.25 -8.70 4.30
CA LEU A 156 -12.46 -8.57 5.53
C LEU A 156 -13.31 -8.08 6.70
N ILE A 157 -14.14 -7.05 6.48
CA ILE A 157 -15.06 -6.55 7.52
C ILE A 157 -16.01 -7.64 7.99
N GLU A 158 -16.64 -8.36 7.07
CA GLU A 158 -17.54 -9.46 7.40
C GLU A 158 -16.85 -10.55 8.22
N MET A 159 -15.64 -10.97 7.79
CA MET A 159 -14.85 -11.96 8.51
C MET A 159 -14.45 -11.48 9.90
N ALA A 160 -14.01 -10.23 10.07
CA ALA A 160 -13.64 -9.67 11.37
C ALA A 160 -14.84 -9.61 12.33
N VAL A 161 -16.00 -9.19 11.85
CA VAL A 161 -17.23 -9.18 12.66
C VAL A 161 -17.65 -10.58 13.08
N ASN A 162 -17.55 -11.56 12.20
CA ASN A 162 -17.89 -12.95 12.51
C ASN A 162 -16.90 -13.57 13.50
N ASP A 163 -15.61 -13.25 13.39
CA ASP A 163 -14.58 -13.67 14.36
C ASP A 163 -14.86 -13.06 15.75
N ALA A 164 -15.18 -11.74 15.83
CA ALA A 164 -15.54 -11.09 17.08
C ALA A 164 -16.76 -11.74 17.73
N LYS A 165 -17.83 -12.03 16.95
CA LYS A 165 -19.03 -12.70 17.45
C LYS A 165 -18.72 -14.09 17.98
N THR A 166 -17.92 -14.86 17.28
CA THR A 166 -17.51 -16.20 17.67
C THR A 166 -16.73 -16.20 18.98
N LYS A 167 -15.73 -15.31 19.09
CA LYS A 167 -14.95 -15.12 20.31
C LYS A 167 -15.81 -14.68 21.49
N ALA A 168 -16.72 -13.72 21.28
CA ALA A 168 -17.64 -13.24 22.33
C ALA A 168 -18.50 -14.39 22.86
N LYS A 169 -19.05 -15.23 21.98
CA LYS A 169 -19.87 -16.38 22.38
C LYS A 169 -19.09 -17.37 23.23
N VAL A 170 -17.88 -17.76 22.79
CA VAL A 170 -17.02 -18.69 23.53
C VAL A 170 -16.63 -18.12 24.90
N LEU A 171 -16.28 -16.84 24.97
CA LEU A 171 -15.92 -16.17 26.23
C LEU A 171 -17.10 -16.10 27.21
N ALA A 172 -18.29 -15.72 26.73
CA ALA A 172 -19.48 -15.64 27.56
C ALA A 172 -19.92 -17.03 28.10
N GLU A 173 -19.89 -18.05 27.25
CA GLU A 173 -20.19 -19.45 27.64
C GLU A 173 -19.20 -19.96 28.68
N SER A 174 -17.89 -19.71 28.51
CA SER A 174 -16.83 -20.14 29.43
C SER A 174 -16.88 -19.39 30.77
N ALA A 175 -17.32 -18.13 30.76
CA ALA A 175 -17.48 -17.32 31.97
C ALA A 175 -18.83 -17.49 32.66
N GLU A 176 -19.72 -18.35 32.13
CA GLU A 176 -21.09 -18.59 32.62
C GLU A 176 -21.97 -17.32 32.67
N VAL A 177 -21.73 -16.36 31.77
CA VAL A 177 -22.53 -15.14 31.60
C VAL A 177 -23.28 -15.18 30.26
N GLN A 178 -24.25 -14.27 30.09
CA GLN A 178 -25.01 -14.15 28.84
C GLN A 178 -24.65 -12.86 28.10
N LEU A 179 -24.47 -12.98 26.77
CA LEU A 179 -24.40 -11.80 25.90
C LEU A 179 -25.78 -11.22 25.73
N LYS A 180 -25.95 -9.92 26.04
CA LYS A 180 -27.26 -9.25 25.99
C LYS A 180 -27.44 -8.50 24.66
N SER A 181 -26.61 -7.50 24.41
CA SER A 181 -26.68 -6.67 23.21
C SER A 181 -25.30 -6.06 22.93
N ILE A 182 -25.11 -5.62 21.71
CA ILE A 182 -23.92 -4.81 21.34
C ILE A 182 -24.14 -3.41 21.90
N GLN A 183 -23.20 -2.93 22.69
CA GLN A 183 -23.17 -1.57 23.22
C GLN A 183 -22.42 -0.63 22.27
N ASN A 184 -21.31 -1.07 21.71
CA ASN A 184 -20.48 -0.27 20.83
C ASN A 184 -19.78 -1.15 19.77
N ILE A 185 -19.58 -0.58 18.59
CA ILE A 185 -18.73 -1.13 17.55
C ILE A 185 -17.73 -0.05 17.19
N ASN A 186 -16.45 -0.33 17.40
CA ASN A 186 -15.36 0.54 17.00
C ASN A 186 -14.67 -0.09 15.80
N TYR A 187 -14.81 0.57 14.64
CA TYR A 187 -14.15 0.19 13.39
C TYR A 187 -13.24 1.31 12.96
N GLY A 188 -11.96 1.15 13.24
CA GLY A 188 -10.92 2.12 12.86
C GLY A 188 -10.14 1.63 11.65
N THR A 189 -9.88 2.54 10.72
CA THR A 189 -9.12 2.24 9.49
C THR A 189 -7.63 2.10 9.76
N VAL A 190 -7.18 1.01 10.35
CA VAL A 190 -5.78 0.59 10.28
C VAL A 190 -5.69 -0.58 9.33
N LYS A 191 -5.72 -0.27 8.04
CA LYS A 191 -5.48 -1.27 7.00
C LYS A 191 -3.99 -1.50 6.89
N SER A 192 -3.54 -2.66 7.30
CA SER A 192 -2.19 -3.10 6.99
C SER A 192 -2.22 -3.89 5.69
N ILE A 193 -1.76 -3.26 4.60
CA ILE A 193 -1.48 -3.95 3.35
C ILE A 193 -0.02 -4.38 3.43
N TYR A 194 0.22 -5.64 3.72
CA TYR A 194 1.55 -6.21 3.61
C TYR A 194 1.73 -6.70 2.18
N GLY A 195 2.37 -5.87 1.35
CA GLY A 195 2.84 -6.32 0.05
C GLY A 195 3.81 -7.50 0.19
N PRO A 196 4.01 -8.30 -0.86
CA PRO A 196 5.07 -9.29 -0.88
C PRO A 196 6.36 -8.56 -0.48
N LYS A 197 7.20 -9.20 0.35
CA LYS A 197 8.54 -8.69 0.63
C LYS A 197 9.19 -8.49 -0.74
N GLN A 198 9.27 -7.23 -1.15
CA GLN A 198 9.85 -6.88 -2.43
C GLN A 198 11.30 -7.36 -2.39
N HIS A 199 11.60 -8.46 -3.06
CA HIS A 199 12.93 -8.66 -3.56
C HIS A 199 13.10 -7.60 -4.64
N MET A 200 13.61 -6.44 -4.24
CA MET A 200 13.96 -5.35 -5.14
C MET A 200 15.07 -5.85 -6.06
N ALA A 201 14.67 -6.44 -7.17
CA ALA A 201 15.57 -6.64 -8.29
C ALA A 201 15.68 -5.30 -9.02
N GLU A 202 16.63 -4.46 -8.60
CA GLU A 202 17.09 -3.35 -9.42
C GLU A 202 17.78 -3.95 -10.66
N MET A 203 17.01 -4.10 -11.74
CA MET A 203 17.58 -4.49 -13.01
C MET A 203 18.10 -3.24 -13.73
N ARG A 204 19.40 -3.01 -13.59
CA ARG A 204 20.12 -2.12 -14.48
C ARG A 204 20.42 -2.88 -15.76
N ILE A 205 19.80 -2.49 -16.86
CA ILE A 205 20.20 -2.97 -18.19
C ILE A 205 21.43 -2.17 -18.61
N SER A 206 22.62 -2.57 -18.13
CA SER A 206 23.85 -2.29 -18.86
C SER A 206 23.98 -3.36 -19.96
N LYS A 207 24.50 -2.98 -21.12
CA LYS A 207 24.68 -3.83 -22.32
C LYS A 207 25.61 -5.06 -22.10
N ALA A 208 25.92 -5.43 -20.85
CA ALA A 208 26.81 -6.54 -20.50
C ALA A 208 25.95 -7.62 -19.78
N GLU A 209 25.77 -8.72 -20.50
CA GLU A 209 25.41 -10.07 -19.99
C GLU A 209 24.21 -10.21 -19.05
N TYR A 210 23.07 -10.41 -19.65
CA TYR A 210 21.88 -10.95 -18.98
C TYR A 210 22.06 -12.46 -18.77
N SER A 211 22.53 -12.83 -17.58
CA SER A 211 22.48 -14.22 -17.08
C SER A 211 21.67 -14.23 -15.78
N GLY A 212 20.41 -14.54 -15.89
CA GLY A 212 19.53 -14.72 -14.72
C GLY A 212 18.08 -14.41 -15.06
N SER A 213 17.32 -15.40 -15.52
CA SER A 213 15.88 -15.32 -15.66
C SER A 213 15.24 -15.30 -14.27
N GLN A 214 15.00 -14.13 -13.69
CA GLN A 214 14.03 -14.03 -12.61
C GLN A 214 12.64 -14.16 -13.26
N SER A 215 11.95 -15.23 -12.90
CA SER A 215 10.60 -15.51 -13.36
C SER A 215 9.63 -14.49 -12.75
N PHE A 216 9.18 -13.52 -13.55
CA PHE A 216 8.06 -12.63 -13.20
C PHE A 216 6.70 -13.35 -13.26
N THR A 217 6.66 -14.68 -13.23
CA THR A 217 5.45 -15.43 -13.57
C THR A 217 4.60 -15.85 -12.38
N ASN A 218 5.10 -15.72 -11.16
CA ASN A 218 4.33 -16.15 -9.98
C ASN A 218 4.65 -15.26 -8.76
N PRO A 219 4.03 -14.09 -8.62
CA PRO A 219 4.22 -13.24 -7.45
C PRO A 219 3.60 -13.88 -6.21
N ASP A 220 4.20 -13.62 -5.04
CA ASP A 220 3.60 -13.99 -3.77
C ASP A 220 2.26 -13.25 -3.57
N PRO A 221 1.26 -13.89 -2.95
CA PRO A 221 0.02 -13.23 -2.61
C PRO A 221 0.24 -12.03 -1.68
N ILE A 222 -0.52 -10.98 -1.91
CA ILE A 222 -0.58 -9.80 -1.05
C ILE A 222 -1.50 -10.10 0.12
N VAL A 223 -1.02 -9.84 1.34
CA VAL A 223 -1.78 -10.09 2.56
C VAL A 223 -2.53 -8.81 2.94
N LEU A 224 -3.84 -8.91 3.03
CA LEU A 224 -4.70 -7.87 3.57
C LEU A 224 -5.24 -8.32 4.93
N THR A 225 -5.22 -7.41 5.90
CA THR A 225 -5.74 -7.66 7.25
C THR A 225 -6.64 -6.53 7.69
N ASP A 226 -7.62 -6.86 8.51
CA ASP A 226 -8.52 -5.87 9.12
C ASP A 226 -8.94 -6.34 10.51
N TYR A 227 -9.53 -5.44 11.30
CA TYR A 227 -10.05 -5.78 12.61
C TYR A 227 -11.25 -4.91 13.01
N VAL A 228 -12.05 -5.41 13.93
CA VAL A 228 -13.16 -4.68 14.56
C VAL A 228 -13.13 -4.93 16.06
N GLU A 229 -13.45 -3.91 16.85
CA GLU A 229 -13.65 -4.04 18.30
C GLU A 229 -15.13 -3.89 18.62
N ILE A 230 -15.68 -4.87 19.32
CA ILE A 230 -17.11 -4.90 19.69
C ILE A 230 -17.23 -5.03 21.19
N THR A 231 -17.95 -4.10 21.78
CA THR A 231 -18.33 -4.12 23.21
C THR A 231 -19.75 -4.68 23.35
N TYR A 232 -19.87 -5.75 24.09
CA TYR A 232 -21.16 -6.37 24.45
C TYR A 232 -21.56 -6.02 25.88
N LEU A 233 -22.84 -5.79 26.11
CA LEU A 233 -23.42 -5.81 27.44
C LEU A 233 -23.60 -7.25 27.89
N LEU A 234 -23.28 -7.50 29.16
CA LEU A 234 -23.48 -8.81 29.80
C LEU A 234 -24.69 -8.81 30.70
N ALA A 235 -25.29 -9.98 30.93
CA ALA A 235 -26.26 -10.27 31.94
C ALA A 235 -25.87 -11.52 32.72
N ASP A 236 -26.27 -11.59 33.98
CA ASP A 236 -26.13 -12.81 34.75
C ASP A 236 -27.02 -13.92 34.14
N LYS A 237 -26.59 -15.18 34.31
CA LYS A 237 -27.36 -16.35 33.89
C LYS A 237 -28.62 -16.53 34.74
#